data_3b2deae2487450fb860d84dd659babc2
#
_entry.id   3b2deae2487450fb860d84dd659babc2
#
_cell.length_a   1.000
_cell.length_b   1.000
_cell.length_c   1.000
_cell.angle_alpha   90.00
_cell.angle_beta   90.00
_cell.angle_gamma   90.00
#
_symmetry.space_group_name_H-M   'P 1'
#
loop_
_entity.id
_entity.type
_entity.pdbx_description
1 polymer ?
#
loop_
_entity_poly.entity_id
_entity_poly.type
_entity_poly.pdbx_seq_one_letter_code
_entity_poly.pdbx_strand_id
1 'polypeptide(L)'
;MIEEVPKKVFNVLFICTGNSARSIMAEAILNRAGQGRFRAFSAGSQPKGKVHPYAIDLLRRMHYDVSGVRSKSWTEFTGPNAPRLDFAFTLCDDAAAEICPVWPGQPMTAHWGLPDPAAKIGGEPEMRFAFADAMRMLTNRINIFISLPIKSLDALALQKQLDAIGKTRDGQPARDKEAG
;
A
#
# COMPACT_ATOMS: atom_id res chain seq x y z
N MET A 1 -6.06 38.73 10.24
CA MET A 1 -6.37 37.40 9.63
C MET A 1 -5.10 36.59 9.65
N ILE A 2 -5.11 35.46 10.35
CA ILE A 2 -4.03 34.52 10.28
C ILE A 2 -4.29 33.68 9.01
N GLU A 3 -3.47 33.88 7.97
CA GLU A 3 -3.50 32.96 6.82
C GLU A 3 -3.10 31.57 7.33
N GLU A 4 -4.05 30.65 7.38
CA GLU A 4 -3.74 29.24 7.62
C GLU A 4 -2.89 28.77 6.45
N VAL A 5 -1.62 28.47 6.74
CA VAL A 5 -0.75 27.78 5.77
C VAL A 5 -1.42 26.46 5.43
N PRO A 6 -1.73 26.19 4.14
CA PRO A 6 -2.39 24.94 3.76
C PRO A 6 -1.56 23.77 4.26
N LYS A 7 -2.19 22.86 5.01
CA LYS A 7 -1.55 21.65 5.49
C LYS A 7 -1.14 20.80 4.29
N LYS A 8 0.14 20.42 4.22
CA LYS A 8 0.63 19.53 3.18
C LYS A 8 -0.09 18.19 3.26
N VAL A 9 -0.64 17.74 2.12
CA VAL A 9 -1.16 16.39 1.92
C VAL A 9 -0.08 15.58 1.21
N PHE A 10 0.33 14.46 1.80
CA PHE A 10 1.32 13.56 1.22
C PHE A 10 0.68 12.60 0.22
N ASN A 11 1.25 12.51 -0.97
CA ASN A 11 0.80 11.59 -2.01
C ASN A 11 1.60 10.27 -1.92
N VAL A 12 0.89 9.16 -1.83
CA VAL A 12 1.45 7.81 -1.65
C VAL A 12 0.96 6.89 -2.75
N LEU A 13 1.88 6.22 -3.44
CA LEU A 13 1.56 5.21 -4.44
C LEU A 13 1.89 3.82 -3.90
N PHE A 14 0.89 2.93 -3.90
CA PHE A 14 1.08 1.50 -3.64
C PHE A 14 1.17 0.73 -4.95
N ILE A 15 2.19 -0.10 -5.08
CA ILE A 15 2.52 -0.80 -6.33
C ILE A 15 2.53 -2.31 -6.07
N CYS A 16 1.83 -3.04 -6.92
CA CYS A 16 2.01 -4.48 -7.06
C CYS A 16 1.91 -4.85 -8.55
N THR A 17 2.19 -6.09 -8.91
CA THR A 17 2.21 -6.46 -10.34
C THR A 17 0.84 -6.31 -10.99
N GLY A 18 -0.18 -6.96 -10.42
CA GLY A 18 -1.52 -7.04 -11.04
C GLY A 18 -2.48 -5.89 -10.73
N ASN A 19 -2.23 -5.10 -9.71
CA ASN A 19 -3.16 -4.07 -9.21
C ASN A 19 -4.61 -4.59 -9.13
N SER A 20 -4.80 -5.72 -8.48
CA SER A 20 -6.10 -6.37 -8.35
C SER A 20 -6.56 -6.62 -6.92
N ALA A 21 -5.64 -6.69 -5.96
CA ALA A 21 -5.94 -6.99 -4.55
C ALA A 21 -5.13 -6.15 -3.58
N ARG A 22 -3.86 -6.47 -3.34
CA ARG A 22 -3.02 -5.85 -2.28
C ARG A 22 -2.94 -4.33 -2.37
N SER A 23 -2.54 -3.80 -3.50
CA SER A 23 -2.41 -2.35 -3.70
C SER A 23 -3.75 -1.62 -3.69
N ILE A 24 -4.81 -2.25 -4.17
CA ILE A 24 -6.18 -1.74 -4.12
C ILE A 24 -6.65 -1.60 -2.67
N MET A 25 -6.44 -2.62 -1.86
CA MET A 25 -6.80 -2.58 -0.43
C MET A 25 -5.98 -1.53 0.32
N ALA A 26 -4.69 -1.44 0.06
CA ALA A 26 -3.81 -0.44 0.67
C ALA A 26 -4.25 1.00 0.36
N GLU A 27 -4.59 1.28 -0.89
CA GLU A 27 -5.15 2.57 -1.32
C GLU A 27 -6.42 2.93 -0.53
N ALA A 28 -7.35 2.02 -0.43
CA ALA A 28 -8.59 2.23 0.32
C ALA A 28 -8.33 2.50 1.81
N ILE A 29 -7.46 1.71 2.44
CA ILE A 29 -7.12 1.88 3.86
C ILE A 29 -6.52 3.25 4.13
N LEU A 30 -5.51 3.65 3.34
CA LEU A 30 -4.82 4.92 3.58
C LEU A 30 -5.71 6.13 3.29
N ASN A 31 -6.52 6.08 2.26
CA ASN A 31 -7.46 7.17 1.96
C ASN A 31 -8.47 7.38 3.08
N ARG A 32 -8.88 6.33 3.80
CA ARG A 32 -9.76 6.47 4.97
C ARG A 32 -9.00 6.85 6.23
N ALA A 33 -7.98 6.09 6.59
CA ALA A 33 -7.24 6.29 7.84
C ALA A 33 -6.41 7.59 7.84
N GLY A 34 -5.92 7.99 6.68
CA GLY A 34 -5.08 9.18 6.49
C GLY A 34 -5.81 10.40 5.94
N GLN A 35 -7.13 10.41 5.96
CA GLN A 35 -7.94 11.49 5.39
C GLN A 35 -7.49 12.88 5.88
N GLY A 36 -7.30 13.81 4.95
CA GLY A 36 -6.82 15.16 5.22
C GLY A 36 -5.30 15.32 5.37
N ARG A 37 -4.56 14.20 5.50
CA ARG A 37 -3.10 14.19 5.60
C ARG A 37 -2.42 13.43 4.47
N PHE A 38 -3.09 12.43 3.92
CA PHE A 38 -2.58 11.58 2.87
C PHE A 38 -3.60 11.40 1.75
N ARG A 39 -3.09 11.29 0.54
CA ARG A 39 -3.84 10.85 -0.63
C ARG A 39 -3.15 9.62 -1.19
N ALA A 40 -3.87 8.52 -1.23
CA ALA A 40 -3.33 7.24 -1.71
C ALA A 40 -3.78 6.93 -3.13
N PHE A 41 -2.87 6.32 -3.86
CA PHE A 41 -3.06 5.79 -5.20
C PHE A 41 -2.56 4.35 -5.24
N SER A 42 -2.99 3.59 -6.23
CA SER A 42 -2.46 2.27 -6.50
C SER A 42 -2.27 2.02 -7.99
N ALA A 43 -1.31 1.18 -8.33
CA ALA A 43 -1.02 0.82 -9.71
C ALA A 43 -0.34 -0.54 -9.80
N GLY A 44 -0.30 -1.09 -11.00
CA GLY A 44 0.43 -2.30 -11.34
C GLY A 44 1.36 -2.12 -12.52
N SER A 45 2.45 -2.86 -12.53
CA SER A 45 3.34 -2.95 -13.68
C SER A 45 2.70 -3.71 -14.84
N GLN A 46 1.88 -4.70 -14.51
CA GLN A 46 1.11 -5.54 -15.44
C GLN A 46 -0.32 -5.67 -14.91
N PRO A 47 -1.13 -4.61 -15.00
CA PRO A 47 -2.46 -4.60 -14.41
C PRO A 47 -3.37 -5.63 -15.06
N LYS A 48 -4.15 -6.34 -14.24
CA LYS A 48 -5.13 -7.32 -14.71
C LYS A 48 -6.36 -6.69 -15.37
N GLY A 49 -6.54 -5.39 -15.23
CA GLY A 49 -7.65 -4.63 -15.80
C GLY A 49 -8.95 -4.71 -14.99
N LYS A 50 -9.00 -5.56 -13.96
CA LYS A 50 -10.15 -5.64 -13.03
C LYS A 50 -9.69 -5.99 -11.63
N VAL A 51 -10.44 -5.48 -10.66
CA VAL A 51 -10.21 -5.75 -9.24
C VAL A 51 -10.75 -7.12 -8.88
N HIS A 52 -10.02 -7.84 -8.01
CA HIS A 52 -10.43 -9.17 -7.58
C HIS A 52 -11.77 -9.10 -6.81
N PRO A 53 -12.73 -9.99 -7.10
CA PRO A 53 -14.06 -9.96 -6.48
C PRO A 53 -14.02 -10.02 -4.95
N TYR A 54 -13.11 -10.80 -4.36
CA TYR A 54 -12.97 -10.90 -2.91
C TYR A 54 -12.41 -9.62 -2.27
N ALA A 55 -11.57 -8.89 -2.98
CA ALA A 55 -11.11 -7.58 -2.52
C ALA A 55 -12.28 -6.57 -2.46
N ILE A 56 -13.08 -6.52 -3.52
CA ILE A 56 -14.27 -5.65 -3.57
C ILE A 56 -15.28 -6.04 -2.48
N ASP A 57 -15.59 -7.33 -2.33
CA ASP A 57 -16.53 -7.81 -1.33
C ASP A 57 -16.08 -7.47 0.09
N LEU A 58 -14.79 -7.69 0.40
CA LEU A 58 -14.24 -7.36 1.71
C LEU A 58 -14.30 -5.87 2.00
N LEU A 59 -13.92 -5.03 1.03
CA LEU A 59 -13.98 -3.58 1.17
C LEU A 59 -15.43 -3.10 1.42
N ARG A 60 -16.41 -3.65 0.69
CA ARG A 60 -17.82 -3.34 0.92
C ARG A 60 -18.29 -3.74 2.32
N ARG A 61 -17.94 -4.94 2.77
CA ARG A 61 -18.29 -5.42 4.13
C ARG A 61 -17.70 -4.54 5.22
N MET A 62 -16.53 -3.94 4.98
CA MET A 62 -15.87 -3.02 5.90
C MET A 62 -16.28 -1.55 5.68
N HIS A 63 -17.33 -1.32 4.89
CA HIS A 63 -17.90 0.00 4.61
C HIS A 63 -16.96 0.98 3.91
N TYR A 64 -16.06 0.48 3.06
CA TYR A 64 -15.29 1.33 2.16
C TYR A 64 -16.11 1.67 0.91
N ASP A 65 -15.94 2.89 0.40
CA ASP A 65 -16.46 3.29 -0.91
C ASP A 65 -15.63 2.62 -2.02
N VAL A 66 -16.28 1.80 -2.83
CA VAL A 66 -15.65 1.06 -3.92
C VAL A 66 -15.98 1.62 -5.31
N SER A 67 -16.73 2.72 -5.39
CA SER A 67 -17.22 3.29 -6.65
C SER A 67 -16.11 3.74 -7.60
N GLY A 68 -14.98 4.21 -7.06
CA GLY A 68 -13.83 4.67 -7.84
C GLY A 68 -12.69 3.66 -7.97
N VAL A 69 -12.87 2.45 -7.47
CA VAL A 69 -11.81 1.43 -7.42
C VAL A 69 -11.64 0.80 -8.80
N ARG A 70 -10.41 0.84 -9.33
CA ARG A 70 -10.08 0.26 -10.63
C ARG A 70 -8.64 -0.25 -10.69
N SER A 71 -8.42 -1.27 -11.50
CA SER A 71 -7.08 -1.78 -11.83
C SER A 71 -6.47 -0.92 -12.94
N LYS A 72 -5.24 -0.47 -12.76
CA LYS A 72 -4.58 0.48 -13.65
C LYS A 72 -3.08 0.31 -13.71
N SER A 73 -2.48 0.78 -14.80
CA SER A 73 -1.05 0.75 -15.00
C SER A 73 -0.33 1.86 -14.24
N TRP A 74 0.85 1.58 -13.76
CA TRP A 74 1.74 2.57 -13.16
C TRP A 74 2.17 3.69 -14.13
N THR A 75 2.01 3.49 -15.45
CA THR A 75 2.28 4.52 -16.45
C THR A 75 1.37 5.74 -16.29
N GLU A 76 0.20 5.60 -15.67
CA GLU A 76 -0.67 6.73 -15.36
C GLU A 76 -0.04 7.71 -14.36
N PHE A 77 1.00 7.29 -13.65
CA PHE A 77 1.71 8.10 -12.64
C PHE A 77 3.08 8.62 -13.10
N THR A 78 3.40 8.51 -14.37
CA THR A 78 4.69 8.91 -14.92
C THR A 78 4.64 10.13 -15.84
N GLY A 79 3.44 10.52 -16.28
CA GLY A 79 3.26 11.63 -17.21
C GLY A 79 3.34 13.02 -16.57
N PRO A 80 3.37 14.09 -17.39
CA PRO A 80 3.50 15.46 -16.88
C PRO A 80 2.31 15.93 -16.04
N ASN A 81 1.13 15.30 -16.22
CA ASN A 81 -0.07 15.59 -15.44
C ASN A 81 -0.25 14.64 -14.24
N ALA A 82 0.69 13.73 -14.01
CA ALA A 82 0.65 12.83 -12.87
C ALA A 82 0.87 13.60 -11.56
N PRO A 83 0.25 13.16 -10.45
CA PRO A 83 0.49 13.77 -9.15
C PRO A 83 1.95 13.61 -8.74
N ARG A 84 2.51 14.61 -8.08
CA ARG A 84 3.84 14.47 -7.47
C ARG A 84 3.72 13.52 -6.28
N LEU A 85 4.54 12.48 -6.28
CA LEU A 85 4.54 11.47 -5.24
C LEU A 85 5.55 11.82 -4.15
N ASP A 86 5.14 11.64 -2.90
CA ASP A 86 6.02 11.75 -1.74
C ASP A 86 6.56 10.38 -1.32
N PHE A 87 5.76 9.33 -1.50
CA PHE A 87 6.11 7.94 -1.16
C PHE A 87 5.62 6.98 -2.24
N ALA A 88 6.40 5.91 -2.47
CA ALA A 88 6.02 4.81 -3.34
C ALA A 88 6.44 3.49 -2.67
N PHE A 89 5.46 2.62 -2.38
CA PHE A 89 5.68 1.36 -1.69
C PHE A 89 5.32 0.18 -2.56
N THR A 90 6.25 -0.76 -2.73
CA THR A 90 6.00 -2.03 -3.40
C THR A 90 5.47 -3.07 -2.41
N LEU A 91 4.42 -3.79 -2.80
CA LEU A 91 3.72 -4.74 -1.95
C LEU A 91 3.93 -6.20 -2.34
N CYS A 92 4.59 -6.46 -3.47
CA CYS A 92 4.95 -7.80 -3.89
C CYS A 92 6.42 -7.84 -4.35
N ASP A 93 7.04 -9.01 -4.22
CA ASP A 93 8.46 -9.18 -4.55
C ASP A 93 8.74 -8.98 -6.04
N ASP A 94 7.81 -9.40 -6.91
CA ASP A 94 7.95 -9.22 -8.36
C ASP A 94 8.00 -7.73 -8.73
N ALA A 95 7.11 -6.92 -8.18
CA ALA A 95 7.12 -5.47 -8.43
C ALA A 95 8.39 -4.79 -7.87
N ALA A 96 8.93 -5.29 -6.76
CA ALA A 96 10.17 -4.79 -6.18
C ALA A 96 11.40 -5.12 -7.04
N ALA A 97 11.35 -6.23 -7.77
CA ALA A 97 12.43 -6.68 -8.66
C ALA A 97 12.39 -6.01 -10.05
N GLU A 98 11.29 -5.39 -10.41
CA GLU A 98 11.13 -4.72 -11.70
C GLU A 98 11.85 -3.36 -11.72
N ILE A 99 12.27 -2.93 -12.91
CA ILE A 99 12.81 -1.58 -13.11
C ILE A 99 11.64 -0.58 -13.03
N CYS A 100 11.55 0.12 -11.91
CA CYS A 100 10.52 1.13 -11.72
C CYS A 100 10.73 2.35 -12.61
N PRO A 101 9.64 2.95 -13.12
CA PRO A 101 9.71 4.24 -13.80
C PRO A 101 10.27 5.34 -12.89
N VAL A 102 10.68 6.44 -13.49
CA VAL A 102 10.97 7.66 -12.74
C VAL A 102 9.64 8.34 -12.38
N TRP A 103 9.39 8.45 -11.07
CA TRP A 103 8.17 9.05 -10.56
C TRP A 103 8.30 10.57 -10.40
N PRO A 104 7.27 11.37 -10.75
CA PRO A 104 7.25 12.79 -10.42
C PRO A 104 7.38 13.01 -8.90
N GLY A 105 8.25 13.93 -8.51
CA GLY A 105 8.46 14.25 -7.10
C GLY A 105 9.59 13.49 -6.42
N GLN A 106 10.20 12.51 -7.08
CA GLN A 106 11.26 11.67 -6.51
C GLN A 106 10.87 11.10 -5.14
N PRO A 107 9.83 10.26 -5.06
CA PRO A 107 9.30 9.77 -3.80
C PRO A 107 10.32 8.93 -3.04
N MET A 108 10.21 8.93 -1.72
CA MET A 108 10.86 7.91 -0.90
C MET A 108 10.20 6.55 -1.17
N THR A 109 11.02 5.53 -1.30
CA THR A 109 10.54 4.18 -1.63
C THR A 109 10.85 3.19 -0.51
N ALA A 110 9.98 2.21 -0.35
CA ALA A 110 10.22 1.07 0.54
C ALA A 110 9.48 -0.16 0.02
N HIS A 111 9.94 -1.33 0.43
CA HIS A 111 9.29 -2.60 0.12
C HIS A 111 8.50 -3.09 1.33
N TRP A 112 7.18 -3.18 1.18
CA TRP A 112 6.24 -3.67 2.20
C TRP A 112 5.59 -4.98 1.75
N GLY A 113 6.40 -5.94 1.32
CA GLY A 113 5.94 -7.21 0.76
C GLY A 113 5.04 -8.00 1.72
N LEU A 114 3.98 -8.58 1.16
CA LEU A 114 3.08 -9.51 1.83
C LEU A 114 2.62 -10.58 0.84
N PRO A 115 2.20 -11.76 1.34
CA PRO A 115 1.73 -12.83 0.46
C PRO A 115 0.55 -12.38 -0.40
N ASP A 116 0.49 -12.90 -1.63
CA ASP A 116 -0.65 -12.67 -2.51
C ASP A 116 -1.86 -13.46 -2.03
N PRO A 117 -2.94 -12.82 -1.57
CA PRO A 117 -4.13 -13.54 -1.11
C PRO A 117 -4.83 -14.28 -2.25
N ALA A 118 -4.70 -13.79 -3.49
CA ALA A 118 -5.30 -14.44 -4.66
C ALA A 118 -4.57 -15.73 -5.08
N ALA A 119 -3.34 -15.94 -4.62
CA ALA A 119 -2.57 -17.15 -4.87
C ALA A 119 -2.87 -18.28 -3.88
N LYS A 120 -3.70 -18.03 -2.88
CA LYS A 120 -4.06 -19.06 -1.88
C LYS A 120 -4.77 -20.23 -2.53
N ILE A 121 -4.25 -21.45 -2.26
CA ILE A 121 -4.87 -22.70 -2.68
C ILE A 121 -5.86 -23.12 -1.60
N GLY A 122 -7.08 -23.47 -2.03
CA GLY A 122 -8.15 -23.92 -1.14
C GLY A 122 -9.52 -23.48 -1.63
N GLY A 123 -10.54 -23.70 -0.81
CA GLY A 123 -11.90 -23.28 -1.08
C GLY A 123 -12.17 -21.80 -0.76
N GLU A 124 -13.43 -21.41 -0.85
CA GLU A 124 -13.86 -20.05 -0.56
C GLU A 124 -13.49 -19.58 0.86
N PRO A 125 -13.65 -20.40 1.94
CA PRO A 125 -13.27 -19.97 3.29
C PRO A 125 -11.78 -19.63 3.40
N GLU A 126 -10.90 -20.41 2.82
CA GLU A 126 -9.46 -20.19 2.83
C GLU A 126 -9.06 -18.93 2.05
N MET A 127 -9.70 -18.70 0.90
CA MET A 127 -9.50 -17.50 0.10
C MET A 127 -9.97 -16.25 0.86
N ARG A 128 -11.15 -16.28 1.46
CA ARG A 128 -11.68 -15.16 2.25
C ARG A 128 -10.81 -14.86 3.45
N PHE A 129 -10.29 -15.88 4.13
CA PHE A 129 -9.34 -15.71 5.22
C PHE A 129 -8.04 -15.05 4.73
N ALA A 130 -7.49 -15.48 3.59
CA ALA A 130 -6.27 -14.90 3.02
C ALA A 130 -6.44 -13.42 2.69
N PHE A 131 -7.59 -13.01 2.13
CA PHE A 131 -7.89 -11.61 1.86
C PHE A 131 -8.06 -10.79 3.14
N ALA A 132 -8.75 -11.33 4.14
CA ALA A 132 -8.90 -10.68 5.45
C ALA A 132 -7.56 -10.54 6.17
N ASP A 133 -6.69 -11.53 6.08
CA ASP A 133 -5.35 -11.49 6.67
C ASP A 133 -4.45 -10.46 5.98
N ALA A 134 -4.48 -10.40 4.65
CA ALA A 134 -3.78 -9.35 3.89
C ALA A 134 -4.28 -7.94 4.29
N MET A 135 -5.58 -7.77 4.44
CA MET A 135 -6.18 -6.51 4.90
C MET A 135 -5.69 -6.12 6.29
N ARG A 136 -5.61 -7.08 7.22
CA ARG A 136 -5.09 -6.88 8.58
C ARG A 136 -3.62 -6.44 8.55
N MET A 137 -2.79 -7.12 7.78
CA MET A 137 -1.37 -6.81 7.66
C MET A 137 -1.15 -5.40 7.10
N LEU A 138 -1.88 -5.04 6.05
CA LEU A 138 -1.83 -3.71 5.45
C LEU A 138 -2.31 -2.63 6.43
N THR A 139 -3.38 -2.89 7.15
CA THR A 139 -3.91 -1.96 8.16
C THR A 139 -2.89 -1.68 9.25
N ASN A 140 -2.21 -2.71 9.75
CA ASN A 140 -1.17 -2.56 10.75
C ASN A 140 -0.02 -1.68 10.25
N ARG A 141 0.49 -1.95 9.06
CA ARG A 141 1.60 -1.19 8.45
C ARG A 141 1.22 0.26 8.20
N ILE A 142 0.04 0.49 7.65
CA ILE A 142 -0.46 1.84 7.37
C ILE A 142 -0.69 2.62 8.67
N ASN A 143 -1.20 1.99 9.72
CA ASN A 143 -1.37 2.65 11.02
C ASN A 143 -0.02 3.07 11.63
N ILE A 144 1.01 2.25 11.52
CA ILE A 144 2.37 2.63 11.94
C ILE A 144 2.85 3.83 11.11
N PHE A 145 2.69 3.76 9.78
CA PHE A 145 3.12 4.81 8.87
C PHE A 145 2.49 6.16 9.15
N ILE A 146 1.16 6.21 9.31
CA ILE A 146 0.45 7.48 9.57
C ILE A 146 0.73 8.05 10.97
N SER A 147 1.27 7.25 11.87
CA SER A 147 1.68 7.66 13.22
C SER A 147 3.09 8.24 13.25
N LEU A 148 3.88 8.11 12.18
CA LEU A 148 5.22 8.66 12.12
C LEU A 148 5.20 10.20 12.12
N PRO A 149 6.11 10.86 12.84
CA PRO A 149 6.27 12.31 12.79
C PRO A 149 7.06 12.71 11.52
N ILE A 150 6.46 12.50 10.35
CA ILE A 150 7.12 12.61 9.04
C ILE A 150 7.83 13.96 8.86
N LYS A 151 7.19 15.05 9.28
CA LYS A 151 7.74 16.40 9.13
C LYS A 151 8.94 16.68 10.05
N SER A 152 9.10 15.91 11.13
CA SER A 152 10.13 16.10 12.14
C SER A 152 11.35 15.20 11.93
N LEU A 153 11.22 14.16 11.09
CA LEU A 153 12.31 13.22 10.79
C LEU A 153 13.12 13.72 9.58
N ASP A 154 14.45 13.60 9.67
CA ASP A 154 15.28 13.75 8.48
C ASP A 154 15.09 12.56 7.51
N ALA A 155 15.57 12.72 6.27
CA ALA A 155 15.37 11.72 5.23
C ALA A 155 15.94 10.35 5.60
N LEU A 156 17.09 10.29 6.26
CA LEU A 156 17.72 9.03 6.65
C LEU A 156 16.93 8.32 7.77
N ALA A 157 16.51 9.07 8.78
CA ALA A 157 15.71 8.53 9.88
C ALA A 157 14.35 8.05 9.37
N LEU A 158 13.70 8.81 8.49
CA LEU A 158 12.44 8.44 7.87
C LEU A 158 12.58 7.17 7.04
N GLN A 159 13.62 7.06 6.20
CA GLN A 159 13.88 5.86 5.40
C GLN A 159 14.02 4.61 6.27
N LYS A 160 14.74 4.71 7.39
CA LYS A 160 14.87 3.59 8.35
C LYS A 160 13.52 3.16 8.92
N GLN A 161 12.65 4.11 9.25
CA GLN A 161 11.31 3.82 9.74
C GLN A 161 10.45 3.15 8.67
N LEU A 162 10.49 3.63 7.44
CA LEU A 162 9.75 3.05 6.32
C LEU A 162 10.19 1.61 6.04
N ASP A 163 11.49 1.35 6.04
CA ASP A 163 12.05 0.01 5.83
C ASP A 163 11.69 -0.93 6.99
N ALA A 164 11.69 -0.44 8.21
CA ALA A 164 11.29 -1.22 9.39
C ALA A 164 9.82 -1.65 9.33
N ILE A 165 8.92 -0.79 8.84
CA ILE A 165 7.51 -1.12 8.65
C ILE A 165 7.37 -2.32 7.70
N GLY A 166 8.12 -2.35 6.61
CA GLY A 166 8.11 -3.46 5.65
C GLY A 166 8.58 -4.79 6.23
N LYS A 167 9.35 -4.75 7.30
CA LYS A 167 9.87 -5.93 8.02
C LYS A 167 9.01 -6.33 9.23
N THR A 168 7.91 -5.63 9.48
CA THR A 168 7.00 -5.93 10.58
C THR A 168 6.45 -7.34 10.45
N ARG A 169 6.59 -8.14 11.50
CA ARG A 169 5.98 -9.46 11.60
C ARG A 169 4.56 -9.30 12.13
N ASP A 170 3.60 -9.32 11.23
CA ASP A 170 2.19 -9.06 11.52
C ASP A 170 1.52 -10.21 12.31
N GLY A 171 1.96 -10.43 13.55
CA GLY A 171 1.35 -11.38 14.46
C GLY A 171 1.57 -12.85 14.12
N GLN A 172 2.54 -13.20 13.29
CA GLN A 172 3.04 -14.56 13.25
C GLN A 172 3.80 -14.83 14.56
N PRO A 173 3.47 -15.92 15.27
CA PRO A 173 4.28 -16.31 16.42
C PRO A 173 5.74 -16.39 15.96
N ALA A 174 6.63 -15.87 16.77
CA ALA A 174 8.06 -16.08 16.55
C ALA A 174 8.25 -17.57 16.28
N ARG A 175 8.73 -17.94 15.10
CA ARG A 175 9.23 -19.29 14.91
C ARG A 175 10.38 -19.38 15.91
N ASP A 176 10.18 -20.14 16.97
CA ASP A 176 11.27 -20.55 17.83
C ASP A 176 12.36 -21.04 16.89
N LYS A 177 13.51 -20.38 16.94
CA LYS A 177 14.70 -20.96 16.35
C LYS A 177 14.90 -22.25 17.11
N GLU A 178 14.52 -23.35 16.51
CA GLU A 178 15.02 -24.63 17.01
C GLU A 178 16.53 -24.48 17.03
N ALA A 179 17.04 -24.38 18.25
CA ALA A 179 18.45 -24.55 18.51
C ALA A 179 18.74 -26.03 18.26
N GLY A 180 19.36 -26.30 17.10
CA GLY A 180 19.96 -27.57 16.79
C GLY A 180 21.46 -27.42 16.82
#